data_2a0339e963917dbd76966bd2e1068908
#
_entry.id   2a0339e963917dbd76966bd2e1068908
#
_cell.length_a   1.000
_cell.length_b   1.000
_cell.length_c   1.000
_cell.angle_alpha   90.00
_cell.angle_beta   90.00
_cell.angle_gamma   90.00
#
_symmetry.space_group_name_H-M   'P 1'
#
loop_
_entity.id
_entity.type
_entity.pdbx_description
1 polymer ?
#
loop_
_entity_poly.entity_id
_entity_poly.type
_entity_poly.pdbx_seq_one_letter_code
_entity_poly.pdbx_strand_id
1 'polypeptide(L)'
;MSKGLEKRKLASDVLDYLEDESGTETKENEVKLIPVDKLVPFHNHPFKLYEGQRLDDMVESIKEHGVMIPILARMYKGKLEILSGHNRLNASIKAGLREVPVIEKIGLSEKEAYTYVIETNLIQRGFSELLPSEQAAALEIEYDKVISQGKRNDIIREIEKLSGIESTSGQSDQKLDKRDAISSEYGMSGSKMARMLRINHLVQPFKDMVDANAINKGAYFHISFMPQEQQLWVFHAVNDYGYKISEEIAKLFRDSEETLTEQVVRDTVDDLVNGKKTEKKFQSVKLQTVVYQRYFREVEPKEAVSIIEKALEMYFTTK
;
A
#
# COMPACT_ATOMS: atom_id res chain seq x y z
N MET A 1 -34.59 -1.02 -3.80
CA MET A 1 -34.42 -1.78 -5.04
C MET A 1 -32.94 -1.62 -5.44
N SER A 2 -32.15 -2.63 -5.15
CA SER A 2 -30.71 -2.69 -5.44
C SER A 2 -30.54 -2.91 -6.94
N LYS A 3 -30.00 -1.92 -7.68
CA LYS A 3 -29.48 -2.15 -9.02
C LYS A 3 -28.22 -3.02 -8.87
N GLY A 4 -28.33 -4.27 -9.32
CA GLY A 4 -27.21 -5.21 -9.38
C GLY A 4 -26.07 -4.56 -10.17
N LEU A 5 -24.88 -4.64 -9.58
CA LEU A 5 -23.61 -4.37 -10.26
C LEU A 5 -23.59 -5.19 -11.55
N GLU A 6 -23.67 -4.53 -12.69
CA GLU A 6 -23.37 -5.16 -13.97
C GLU A 6 -22.01 -5.83 -13.84
N LYS A 7 -21.98 -7.14 -14.10
CA LYS A 7 -20.74 -7.92 -14.19
C LYS A 7 -19.84 -7.20 -15.19
N ARG A 8 -18.75 -6.66 -14.71
CA ARG A 8 -17.83 -5.82 -15.47
C ARG A 8 -17.41 -6.52 -16.76
N LYS A 9 -17.31 -5.75 -17.84
CA LYS A 9 -16.70 -6.15 -19.12
C LYS A 9 -15.34 -6.85 -18.96
N LEU A 10 -14.58 -6.53 -17.90
CA LEU A 10 -13.33 -7.20 -17.55
C LEU A 10 -13.47 -8.70 -17.21
N ALA A 11 -14.61 -9.12 -16.66
CA ALA A 11 -14.86 -10.55 -16.46
C ALA A 11 -15.08 -11.27 -17.81
N SER A 12 -15.65 -10.57 -18.81
CA SER A 12 -15.77 -11.07 -20.17
C SER A 12 -14.39 -11.17 -20.84
N ASP A 13 -13.56 -10.13 -20.74
CA ASP A 13 -12.25 -10.10 -21.38
C ASP A 13 -11.27 -11.16 -20.82
N VAL A 14 -11.38 -11.53 -19.55
CA VAL A 14 -10.59 -12.63 -18.96
C VAL A 14 -11.21 -13.99 -19.32
N LEU A 15 -12.53 -14.11 -19.41
CA LEU A 15 -13.22 -15.30 -19.91
C LEU A 15 -13.03 -15.45 -21.42
N ASP A 16 -13.12 -14.38 -22.21
CA ASP A 16 -12.84 -14.36 -23.65
C ASP A 16 -11.36 -14.69 -23.93
N TYR A 17 -10.43 -14.33 -23.03
CA TYR A 17 -9.04 -14.77 -23.09
C TYR A 17 -8.85 -16.27 -22.78
N LEU A 18 -9.81 -16.89 -22.11
CA LEU A 18 -9.87 -18.34 -21.87
C LEU A 18 -10.65 -19.07 -22.97
N GLU A 19 -11.47 -18.35 -23.78
CA GLU A 19 -12.36 -18.89 -24.80
C GLU A 19 -11.98 -18.47 -26.23
N ASP A 20 -10.80 -17.84 -26.46
CA ASP A 20 -10.39 -17.47 -27.83
C ASP A 20 -10.10 -18.71 -28.68
N GLU A 21 -11.19 -19.21 -29.28
CA GLU A 21 -11.20 -20.26 -30.31
C GLU A 21 -10.72 -19.74 -31.68
N SER A 22 -9.70 -18.91 -31.76
CA SER A 22 -9.02 -18.62 -33.00
C SER A 22 -7.85 -19.58 -33.19
N GLY A 23 -8.10 -20.65 -33.89
CA GLY A 23 -7.33 -21.74 -34.49
C GLY A 23 -5.85 -21.54 -34.86
N THR A 24 -5.05 -20.92 -34.02
CA THR A 24 -3.61 -21.06 -34.00
C THR A 24 -3.24 -21.64 -32.63
N GLU A 25 -2.85 -22.91 -32.63
CA GLU A 25 -2.23 -23.60 -31.48
C GLU A 25 -0.97 -22.85 -31.09
N THR A 26 -1.11 -21.77 -30.33
CA THR A 26 -0.02 -21.18 -29.58
C THR A 26 0.17 -22.03 -28.34
N LYS A 27 1.38 -22.49 -28.08
CA LYS A 27 1.79 -23.27 -26.90
C LYS A 27 1.50 -22.58 -25.55
N GLU A 28 0.80 -21.47 -25.57
CA GLU A 28 0.57 -20.55 -24.43
C GLU A 28 -0.54 -20.98 -23.46
N ASN A 29 -1.41 -21.91 -23.84
CA ASN A 29 -2.53 -22.35 -23.00
C ASN A 29 -2.48 -23.86 -22.67
N GLU A 30 -1.37 -24.52 -22.91
CA GLU A 30 -1.24 -25.94 -22.60
C GLU A 30 -1.21 -26.18 -21.08
N VAL A 31 -2.12 -27.02 -20.58
CA VAL A 31 -2.15 -27.43 -19.18
C VAL A 31 -1.10 -28.51 -18.96
N LYS A 32 -0.13 -28.26 -18.08
CA LYS A 32 0.94 -29.21 -17.72
C LYS A 32 0.81 -29.60 -16.25
N LEU A 33 1.04 -30.86 -15.94
CA LEU A 33 1.20 -31.30 -14.55
C LEU A 33 2.62 -30.93 -14.08
N ILE A 34 2.69 -30.09 -13.07
CA ILE A 34 3.94 -29.55 -12.51
C ILE A 34 4.06 -29.98 -11.05
N PRO A 35 5.22 -30.51 -10.62
CA PRO A 35 5.49 -30.78 -9.22
C PRO A 35 5.32 -29.54 -8.35
N VAL A 36 4.64 -29.70 -7.21
CA VAL A 36 4.30 -28.57 -6.30
C VAL A 36 5.52 -27.84 -5.77
N ASP A 37 6.66 -28.53 -5.64
CA ASP A 37 7.94 -27.98 -5.18
C ASP A 37 8.64 -27.07 -6.20
N LYS A 38 8.23 -27.12 -7.48
CA LYS A 38 8.76 -26.24 -8.53
C LYS A 38 8.03 -24.90 -8.63
N LEU A 39 6.91 -24.78 -7.94
CA LEU A 39 6.11 -23.56 -7.94
C LEU A 39 6.50 -22.67 -6.75
N VAL A 40 6.72 -21.41 -7.01
CA VAL A 40 7.01 -20.41 -5.98
C VAL A 40 5.93 -19.34 -5.94
N PRO A 41 5.57 -18.79 -4.77
CA PRO A 41 4.66 -17.67 -4.68
C PRO A 41 5.19 -16.45 -5.46
N PHE A 42 4.29 -15.59 -5.91
CA PHE A 42 4.67 -14.30 -6.47
C PHE A 42 5.44 -13.49 -5.42
N HIS A 43 6.61 -12.95 -5.77
CA HIS A 43 7.54 -12.34 -4.81
C HIS A 43 6.98 -11.11 -4.09
N ASN A 44 6.03 -10.39 -4.73
CA ASN A 44 5.32 -9.23 -4.16
C ASN A 44 3.82 -9.53 -4.03
N HIS A 45 3.45 -10.76 -3.59
CA HIS A 45 2.05 -11.14 -3.47
C HIS A 45 1.35 -10.35 -2.35
N PRO A 46 0.39 -9.46 -2.66
CA PRO A 46 -0.21 -8.58 -1.65
C PRO A 46 -1.33 -9.25 -0.85
N PHE A 47 -1.86 -10.39 -1.32
CA PHE A 47 -3.02 -11.04 -0.73
C PHE A 47 -2.63 -12.10 0.29
N LYS A 48 -3.31 -12.11 1.45
CA LYS A 48 -3.13 -13.16 2.45
C LYS A 48 -3.75 -14.48 1.98
N LEU A 49 -3.08 -15.57 2.29
CA LEU A 49 -3.61 -16.90 2.03
C LEU A 49 -4.82 -17.20 2.92
N TYR A 50 -5.67 -18.12 2.48
CA TYR A 50 -6.80 -18.57 3.28
C TYR A 50 -6.31 -19.35 4.49
N GLU A 51 -7.01 -19.16 5.60
CA GLU A 51 -6.79 -19.86 6.86
C GLU A 51 -8.12 -20.41 7.41
N GLY A 52 -8.04 -21.27 8.42
CA GLY A 52 -9.21 -21.85 9.09
C GLY A 52 -10.13 -22.59 8.14
N GLN A 53 -11.44 -22.52 8.39
CA GLN A 53 -12.48 -23.28 7.69
C GLN A 53 -12.41 -23.13 6.16
N ARG A 54 -12.17 -21.91 5.67
CA ARG A 54 -12.10 -21.65 4.22
C ARG A 54 -10.97 -22.41 3.53
N LEU A 55 -9.82 -22.58 4.21
CA LEU A 55 -8.73 -23.41 3.72
C LEU A 55 -9.08 -24.88 3.82
N ASP A 56 -9.68 -25.32 4.92
CA ASP A 56 -10.05 -26.71 5.15
C ASP A 56 -11.08 -27.20 4.11
N ASP A 57 -12.09 -26.39 3.82
CA ASP A 57 -13.08 -26.67 2.76
C ASP A 57 -12.41 -26.81 1.39
N MET A 58 -11.42 -25.96 1.07
CA MET A 58 -10.67 -26.05 -0.19
C MET A 58 -9.80 -27.32 -0.22
N VAL A 59 -9.18 -27.70 0.87
CA VAL A 59 -8.38 -28.94 0.98
C VAL A 59 -9.27 -30.16 0.74
N GLU A 60 -10.46 -30.19 1.33
CA GLU A 60 -11.42 -31.26 1.19
C GLU A 60 -11.91 -31.38 -0.27
N SER A 61 -12.30 -30.26 -0.87
CA SER A 61 -12.69 -30.19 -2.28
C SER A 61 -11.57 -30.70 -3.22
N ILE A 62 -10.29 -30.31 -2.95
CA ILE A 62 -9.16 -30.76 -3.75
C ILE A 62 -8.87 -32.27 -3.58
N LYS A 63 -9.07 -32.81 -2.39
CA LYS A 63 -8.97 -34.28 -2.17
C LYS A 63 -10.00 -35.06 -2.96
N GLU A 64 -11.23 -34.55 -3.06
CA GLU A 64 -12.32 -35.23 -3.75
C GLU A 64 -12.24 -35.08 -5.28
N HIS A 65 -11.94 -33.89 -5.77
CA HIS A 65 -12.10 -33.55 -7.17
C HIS A 65 -10.77 -33.18 -7.88
N GLY A 66 -9.67 -33.10 -7.14
CA GLY A 66 -8.42 -32.54 -7.66
C GLY A 66 -8.49 -31.03 -7.87
N VAL A 67 -7.50 -30.48 -8.54
CA VAL A 67 -7.44 -29.06 -8.90
C VAL A 67 -8.16 -28.88 -10.24
N MET A 68 -9.44 -28.48 -10.20
CA MET A 68 -10.28 -28.33 -11.38
C MET A 68 -9.87 -27.14 -12.25
N ILE A 69 -9.43 -26.03 -11.65
CA ILE A 69 -8.99 -24.84 -12.36
C ILE A 69 -7.47 -24.77 -12.30
N PRO A 70 -6.74 -24.79 -13.43
CA PRO A 70 -5.28 -24.73 -13.42
C PRO A 70 -4.72 -23.51 -12.70
N ILE A 71 -3.53 -23.66 -12.13
CA ILE A 71 -2.73 -22.56 -11.58
C ILE A 71 -2.12 -21.80 -12.77
N LEU A 72 -2.15 -20.47 -12.75
CA LEU A 72 -1.43 -19.65 -13.71
C LEU A 72 -0.05 -19.30 -13.14
N ALA A 73 1.01 -19.53 -13.92
CA ALA A 73 2.38 -19.23 -13.53
C ALA A 73 3.16 -18.63 -14.70
N ARG A 74 4.29 -18.00 -14.40
CA ARG A 74 5.28 -17.55 -15.39
C ARG A 74 6.68 -18.02 -15.03
N MET A 75 7.56 -18.09 -16.01
CA MET A 75 8.97 -18.26 -15.73
C MET A 75 9.60 -16.95 -15.24
N TYR A 76 10.12 -16.92 -14.03
CA TYR A 76 10.79 -15.77 -13.42
C TYR A 76 12.06 -16.20 -12.69
N LYS A 77 13.23 -15.67 -13.09
CA LYS A 77 14.54 -16.00 -12.51
C LYS A 77 14.79 -17.51 -12.38
N GLY A 78 14.38 -18.27 -13.38
CA GLY A 78 14.58 -19.74 -13.43
C GLY A 78 13.62 -20.57 -12.56
N LYS A 79 12.56 -19.98 -12.01
CA LYS A 79 11.52 -20.65 -11.24
C LYS A 79 10.14 -20.35 -11.83
N LEU A 80 9.19 -21.25 -11.64
CA LEU A 80 7.79 -21.03 -11.99
C LEU A 80 7.10 -20.25 -10.87
N GLU A 81 6.87 -18.97 -11.12
CA GLU A 81 6.24 -18.04 -10.19
C GLU A 81 4.73 -17.96 -10.44
N ILE A 82 3.93 -18.13 -9.40
CA ILE A 82 2.46 -18.19 -9.49
C ILE A 82 1.89 -16.78 -9.68
N LEU A 83 1.04 -16.62 -10.69
CA LEU A 83 0.25 -15.42 -10.93
C LEU A 83 -1.16 -15.54 -10.34
N SER A 84 -1.76 -16.72 -10.41
CA SER A 84 -3.08 -17.01 -9.85
C SER A 84 -3.15 -18.43 -9.33
N GLY A 85 -3.79 -18.60 -8.16
CA GLY A 85 -3.99 -19.91 -7.56
C GLY A 85 -3.12 -20.22 -6.34
N HIS A 86 -2.57 -19.22 -5.67
CA HIS A 86 -1.77 -19.37 -4.44
C HIS A 86 -2.51 -20.21 -3.38
N ASN A 87 -3.81 -19.97 -3.17
CA ASN A 87 -4.63 -20.75 -2.26
C ASN A 87 -4.83 -22.19 -2.73
N ARG A 88 -4.98 -22.42 -4.05
CA ARG A 88 -5.08 -23.75 -4.66
C ARG A 88 -3.79 -24.53 -4.45
N LEU A 89 -2.61 -23.91 -4.67
CA LEU A 89 -1.34 -24.56 -4.38
C LEU A 89 -1.22 -24.92 -2.89
N ASN A 90 -1.48 -23.97 -1.98
CA ASN A 90 -1.40 -24.22 -0.55
C ASN A 90 -2.32 -25.37 -0.11
N ALA A 91 -3.55 -25.39 -0.59
CA ALA A 91 -4.50 -26.46 -0.30
C ALA A 91 -4.10 -27.79 -0.94
N SER A 92 -3.51 -27.79 -2.15
CA SER A 92 -3.00 -29.00 -2.83
C SER A 92 -1.85 -29.65 -2.04
N ILE A 93 -0.91 -28.84 -1.53
CA ILE A 93 0.18 -29.32 -0.68
C ILE A 93 -0.40 -29.97 0.60
N LYS A 94 -1.36 -29.32 1.25
CA LYS A 94 -2.03 -29.86 2.44
C LYS A 94 -2.88 -31.11 2.15
N ALA A 95 -3.44 -31.19 0.94
CA ALA A 95 -4.17 -32.37 0.46
C ALA A 95 -3.23 -33.54 0.11
N GLY A 96 -1.91 -33.33 0.06
CA GLY A 96 -0.92 -34.36 -0.24
C GLY A 96 -0.68 -34.59 -1.73
N LEU A 97 -1.10 -33.70 -2.61
CA LEU A 97 -0.83 -33.79 -4.04
C LEU A 97 0.65 -33.53 -4.32
N ARG A 98 1.23 -34.31 -5.22
CA ARG A 98 2.61 -34.15 -5.68
C ARG A 98 2.73 -33.23 -6.87
N GLU A 99 1.69 -33.16 -7.69
CA GLU A 99 1.63 -32.38 -8.93
C GLU A 99 0.29 -31.65 -9.02
N VAL A 100 0.28 -30.52 -9.70
CA VAL A 100 -0.91 -29.71 -9.94
C VAL A 100 -0.96 -29.26 -11.41
N PRO A 101 -2.17 -29.06 -12.00
CA PRO A 101 -2.29 -28.51 -13.33
C PRO A 101 -1.89 -27.03 -13.36
N VAL A 102 -1.02 -26.68 -14.31
CA VAL A 102 -0.46 -25.33 -14.48
C VAL A 102 -0.54 -24.91 -15.93
N ILE A 103 -0.93 -23.66 -16.18
CA ILE A 103 -0.78 -22.98 -17.45
C ILE A 103 0.34 -21.95 -17.29
N GLU A 104 1.35 -22.04 -18.17
CA GLU A 104 2.46 -21.11 -18.20
C GLU A 104 2.14 -19.93 -19.11
N LYS A 105 2.23 -18.71 -18.58
CA LYS A 105 2.13 -17.47 -19.35
C LYS A 105 3.54 -17.00 -19.71
N ILE A 106 3.75 -16.77 -21.01
CA ILE A 106 5.05 -16.42 -21.59
C ILE A 106 5.07 -14.91 -21.93
N GLY A 107 6.24 -14.28 -21.79
CA GLY A 107 6.47 -12.93 -22.31
C GLY A 107 5.92 -11.79 -21.43
N LEU A 108 5.39 -12.10 -20.23
CA LEU A 108 4.86 -11.06 -19.35
C LEU A 108 5.96 -10.20 -18.70
N SER A 109 5.84 -8.90 -18.84
CA SER A 109 6.60 -7.94 -18.05
C SER A 109 6.23 -8.04 -16.55
N GLU A 110 7.05 -7.45 -15.69
CA GLU A 110 6.78 -7.40 -14.24
C GLU A 110 5.44 -6.73 -13.92
N LYS A 111 5.14 -5.63 -14.60
CA LYS A 111 3.88 -4.91 -14.42
C LYS A 111 2.66 -5.73 -14.85
N GLU A 112 2.73 -6.40 -15.98
CA GLU A 112 1.64 -7.27 -16.45
C GLU A 112 1.42 -8.44 -15.51
N ALA A 113 2.49 -9.10 -15.06
CA ALA A 113 2.41 -10.19 -14.10
C ALA A 113 1.75 -9.75 -12.78
N TYR A 114 2.14 -8.58 -12.25
CA TYR A 114 1.52 -8.03 -11.04
C TYR A 114 0.05 -7.69 -11.27
N THR A 115 -0.29 -7.16 -12.46
CA THR A 115 -1.69 -6.92 -12.85
C THR A 115 -2.51 -8.22 -12.84
N TYR A 116 -1.98 -9.32 -13.39
CA TYR A 116 -2.65 -10.63 -13.31
C TYR A 116 -2.94 -11.06 -11.87
N VAL A 117 -1.97 -10.90 -10.97
CA VAL A 117 -2.14 -11.24 -9.55
C VAL A 117 -3.30 -10.44 -8.93
N ILE A 118 -3.36 -9.15 -9.19
CA ILE A 118 -4.41 -8.27 -8.64
C ILE A 118 -5.78 -8.60 -9.24
N GLU A 119 -5.89 -8.62 -10.57
CA GLU A 119 -7.18 -8.79 -11.25
C GLU A 119 -7.83 -10.14 -10.94
N THR A 120 -7.07 -11.22 -10.96
CA THR A 120 -7.61 -12.54 -10.64
C THR A 120 -8.15 -12.64 -9.21
N ASN A 121 -7.54 -11.94 -8.26
CA ASN A 121 -8.05 -11.88 -6.89
C ASN A 121 -9.29 -10.99 -6.76
N LEU A 122 -9.34 -9.85 -7.48
CA LEU A 122 -10.54 -8.99 -7.53
C LEU A 122 -11.76 -9.72 -8.11
N ILE A 123 -11.55 -10.52 -9.16
CA ILE A 123 -12.63 -11.31 -9.77
C ILE A 123 -13.13 -12.40 -8.81
N GLN A 124 -12.22 -13.07 -8.10
CA GLN A 124 -12.57 -14.21 -7.22
C GLN A 124 -13.18 -13.77 -5.89
N ARG A 125 -12.74 -12.65 -5.30
CA ARG A 125 -13.11 -12.24 -3.94
C ARG A 125 -14.00 -11.00 -3.88
N GLY A 126 -14.01 -10.18 -4.93
CA GLY A 126 -14.63 -8.85 -4.89
C GLY A 126 -13.84 -7.86 -4.03
N PHE A 127 -13.94 -6.57 -4.37
CA PHE A 127 -13.15 -5.52 -3.68
C PHE A 127 -13.52 -5.37 -2.20
N SER A 128 -14.80 -5.50 -1.85
CA SER A 128 -15.30 -5.32 -0.47
C SER A 128 -14.86 -6.42 0.50
N GLU A 129 -14.47 -7.59 -0.02
CA GLU A 129 -13.99 -8.72 0.79
C GLU A 129 -12.48 -8.67 1.05
N LEU A 130 -11.78 -7.78 0.37
CA LEU A 130 -10.34 -7.60 0.52
C LEU A 130 -10.00 -6.86 1.80
N LEU A 131 -8.86 -7.19 2.40
CA LEU A 131 -8.29 -6.43 3.51
C LEU A 131 -7.87 -5.02 3.05
N PRO A 132 -7.77 -4.03 3.95
CA PRO A 132 -7.39 -2.67 3.59
C PRO A 132 -6.08 -2.56 2.80
N SER A 133 -5.06 -3.35 3.13
CA SER A 133 -3.79 -3.40 2.39
C SER A 133 -3.97 -4.00 1.00
N GLU A 134 -4.80 -5.04 0.87
CA GLU A 134 -5.14 -5.67 -0.39
C GLU A 134 -5.96 -4.72 -1.29
N GLN A 135 -6.91 -3.98 -0.69
CA GLN A 135 -7.69 -2.95 -1.38
C GLN A 135 -6.77 -1.83 -1.91
N ALA A 136 -5.78 -1.42 -1.12
CA ALA A 136 -4.82 -0.40 -1.52
C ALA A 136 -3.98 -0.85 -2.71
N ALA A 137 -3.50 -2.10 -2.72
CA ALA A 137 -2.75 -2.67 -3.84
C ALA A 137 -3.61 -2.76 -5.12
N ALA A 138 -4.88 -3.16 -4.98
CA ALA A 138 -5.82 -3.21 -6.10
C ALA A 138 -6.10 -1.81 -6.70
N LEU A 139 -6.32 -0.82 -5.84
CA LEU A 139 -6.54 0.56 -6.27
C LEU A 139 -5.32 1.16 -6.97
N GLU A 140 -4.11 0.79 -6.58
CA GLU A 140 -2.88 1.27 -7.23
C GLU A 140 -2.80 0.83 -8.70
N ILE A 141 -3.14 -0.43 -8.99
CA ILE A 141 -3.17 -0.95 -10.36
C ILE A 141 -4.25 -0.26 -11.20
N GLU A 142 -5.47 -0.15 -10.68
CA GLU A 142 -6.55 0.53 -11.40
C GLU A 142 -6.21 2.01 -11.65
N TYR A 143 -5.60 2.64 -10.66
CA TYR A 143 -5.15 4.00 -10.75
C TYR A 143 -4.05 4.18 -11.79
N ASP A 144 -3.05 3.30 -11.82
CA ASP A 144 -1.97 3.31 -12.80
C ASP A 144 -2.49 3.10 -14.24
N LYS A 145 -3.51 2.27 -14.45
CA LYS A 145 -4.15 2.10 -15.77
C LYS A 145 -4.76 3.40 -16.29
N VAL A 146 -5.45 4.12 -15.43
CA VAL A 146 -6.11 5.39 -15.80
C VAL A 146 -5.12 6.53 -16.00
N ILE A 147 -3.99 6.53 -15.27
CA ILE A 147 -2.97 7.58 -15.29
C ILE A 147 -1.89 7.37 -16.32
N SER A 148 -1.58 6.14 -16.69
CA SER A 148 -0.64 5.89 -17.81
C SER A 148 -1.11 6.59 -19.10
N GLN A 149 -2.38 6.98 -19.16
CA GLN A 149 -2.96 7.85 -20.17
C GLN A 149 -2.89 9.37 -19.84
N GLY A 150 -2.37 9.81 -18.68
CA GLY A 150 -2.26 11.22 -18.31
C GLY A 150 -1.77 11.50 -16.88
N LYS A 151 -0.52 11.77 -16.74
CA LYS A 151 0.23 12.49 -15.69
C LYS A 151 0.03 12.10 -14.20
N ARG A 152 1.05 11.43 -13.68
CA ARG A 152 1.32 10.95 -12.31
C ARG A 152 1.40 12.05 -11.21
N ASN A 153 1.51 13.31 -11.60
CA ASN A 153 1.89 14.40 -10.68
C ASN A 153 0.76 14.95 -9.80
N ASP A 154 -0.49 14.62 -10.06
CA ASP A 154 -1.62 15.30 -9.44
C ASP A 154 -2.05 14.71 -8.11
N ILE A 155 -1.91 13.40 -7.95
CA ILE A 155 -2.21 12.74 -6.66
C ILE A 155 -1.10 13.01 -5.64
N ILE A 156 0.14 13.05 -6.08
CA ILE A 156 1.25 13.45 -5.20
C ILE A 156 0.92 14.81 -4.57
N ARG A 157 0.49 15.77 -5.38
CA ARG A 157 0.09 17.10 -4.89
C ARG A 157 -1.13 17.09 -3.97
N GLU A 158 -2.11 16.23 -4.21
CA GLU A 158 -3.27 16.18 -3.33
C GLU A 158 -3.00 15.42 -2.04
N ILE A 159 -2.19 14.39 -2.09
CA ILE A 159 -1.65 13.72 -0.91
C ILE A 159 -0.82 14.72 -0.09
N GLU A 160 0.04 15.50 -0.73
CA GLU A 160 0.79 16.60 -0.11
C GLU A 160 -0.13 17.65 0.53
N LYS A 161 -1.20 18.04 -0.18
CA LYS A 161 -2.22 18.98 0.33
C LYS A 161 -2.99 18.42 1.53
N LEU A 162 -3.34 17.15 1.53
CA LEU A 162 -3.97 16.45 2.66
C LEU A 162 -3.01 16.28 3.84
N SER A 163 -1.69 16.21 3.57
CA SER A 163 -0.65 16.13 4.60
C SER A 163 -0.29 17.49 5.23
N GLY A 164 -0.82 18.60 4.70
CA GLY A 164 -0.49 19.95 5.14
C GLY A 164 0.88 20.44 4.66
N ILE A 165 1.46 19.81 3.64
CA ILE A 165 2.66 20.28 2.95
C ILE A 165 2.17 21.19 1.81
N GLU A 166 2.36 22.52 1.96
CA GLU A 166 2.02 23.48 0.91
C GLU A 166 3.01 23.38 -0.24
N SER A 167 2.56 22.85 -1.38
CA SER A 167 3.27 23.03 -2.65
C SER A 167 2.53 24.04 -3.54
N THR A 168 3.20 25.13 -3.84
CA THR A 168 2.70 26.20 -4.73
C THR A 168 2.88 25.81 -6.19
N SER A 169 1.80 25.42 -6.89
CA SER A 169 1.62 25.73 -8.33
C SER A 169 0.27 25.24 -8.86
N GLY A 170 -0.46 26.16 -9.51
CA GLY A 170 -1.80 25.93 -10.01
C GLY A 170 -1.83 25.30 -11.41
N GLN A 171 -2.83 24.46 -11.60
CA GLN A 171 -3.62 24.16 -12.82
C GLN A 171 -4.43 22.88 -12.58
N SER A 172 -5.75 22.92 -12.55
CA SER A 172 -6.50 21.87 -11.89
C SER A 172 -7.80 21.33 -12.49
N ASP A 173 -8.49 21.91 -13.43
CA ASP A 173 -9.93 21.59 -13.58
C ASP A 173 -10.30 20.31 -14.37
N GLN A 174 -9.43 19.77 -15.22
CA GLN A 174 -9.74 18.56 -16.01
C GLN A 174 -9.37 17.21 -15.36
N LYS A 175 -8.81 17.21 -14.16
CA LYS A 175 -8.20 16.05 -13.50
C LYS A 175 -9.01 15.49 -12.34
N LEU A 176 -9.91 16.28 -11.79
CA LEU A 176 -10.89 15.86 -10.78
C LEU A 176 -11.82 14.78 -11.31
N ASP A 177 -12.22 14.85 -12.59
CA ASP A 177 -13.19 13.92 -13.19
C ASP A 177 -12.73 12.45 -13.21
N LYS A 178 -11.45 12.18 -13.45
CA LYS A 178 -10.95 10.79 -13.56
C LYS A 178 -10.81 10.09 -12.21
N ARG A 179 -10.36 10.81 -11.19
CA ARG A 179 -10.26 10.27 -9.83
C ARG A 179 -11.65 10.04 -9.24
N ASP A 180 -12.55 10.96 -9.46
CA ASP A 180 -13.92 10.86 -8.99
C ASP A 180 -14.66 9.72 -9.70
N ALA A 181 -14.33 9.44 -10.96
CA ALA A 181 -14.83 8.26 -11.68
C ALA A 181 -14.38 6.96 -11.01
N ILE A 182 -13.07 6.77 -10.74
CA ILE A 182 -12.55 5.57 -10.08
C ILE A 182 -13.11 5.46 -8.65
N SER A 183 -13.04 6.54 -7.86
CA SER A 183 -13.51 6.52 -6.48
C SER A 183 -15.01 6.23 -6.40
N SER A 184 -15.80 6.76 -7.34
CA SER A 184 -17.23 6.49 -7.46
C SER A 184 -17.53 5.02 -7.81
N GLU A 185 -16.72 4.41 -8.67
CA GLU A 185 -16.85 3.00 -9.04
C GLU A 185 -16.71 2.06 -7.83
N TYR A 186 -15.80 2.42 -6.90
CA TYR A 186 -15.61 1.69 -5.64
C TYR A 186 -16.46 2.21 -4.47
N GLY A 187 -17.41 3.13 -4.74
CA GLY A 187 -18.32 3.69 -3.71
C GLY A 187 -17.60 4.47 -2.62
N MET A 188 -16.51 5.16 -2.96
CA MET A 188 -15.73 5.94 -1.98
C MET A 188 -15.48 7.38 -2.46
N SER A 189 -15.14 8.27 -1.53
CA SER A 189 -14.69 9.63 -1.88
C SER A 189 -13.23 9.62 -2.33
N GLY A 190 -12.84 10.59 -3.16
CA GLY A 190 -11.44 10.76 -3.58
C GLY A 190 -10.46 10.89 -2.42
N SER A 191 -10.84 11.59 -1.34
CA SER A 191 -10.00 11.69 -0.13
C SER A 191 -9.84 10.34 0.60
N LYS A 192 -10.89 9.49 0.61
CA LYS A 192 -10.79 8.13 1.16
C LYS A 192 -9.86 7.28 0.30
N MET A 193 -9.98 7.36 -1.02
CA MET A 193 -9.11 6.67 -1.97
C MET A 193 -7.65 7.09 -1.80
N ALA A 194 -7.36 8.40 -1.72
CA ALA A 194 -6.01 8.90 -1.52
C ALA A 194 -5.37 8.35 -0.24
N ARG A 195 -6.12 8.34 0.88
CA ARG A 195 -5.64 7.75 2.14
C ARG A 195 -5.40 6.25 2.03
N MET A 196 -6.25 5.53 1.29
CA MET A 196 -6.10 4.09 1.08
C MET A 196 -4.87 3.78 0.26
N LEU A 197 -4.60 4.52 -0.82
CA LEU A 197 -3.38 4.38 -1.63
C LEU A 197 -2.10 4.57 -0.79
N ARG A 198 -2.14 5.42 0.25
CA ARG A 198 -0.99 5.60 1.15
C ARG A 198 -0.60 4.34 1.93
N ILE A 199 -1.51 3.38 2.12
CA ILE A 199 -1.21 2.11 2.79
C ILE A 199 -0.11 1.33 2.03
N ASN A 200 -0.03 1.47 0.69
CA ASN A 200 1.01 0.82 -0.11
C ASN A 200 2.44 1.25 0.27
N HIS A 201 2.60 2.45 0.82
CA HIS A 201 3.90 2.99 1.26
C HIS A 201 4.31 2.57 2.68
N LEU A 202 3.43 1.85 3.40
CA LEU A 202 3.76 1.31 4.71
C LEU A 202 4.63 0.06 4.59
N VAL A 203 5.53 -0.11 5.57
CA VAL A 203 6.23 -1.39 5.77
C VAL A 203 5.23 -2.48 6.20
N GLN A 204 5.55 -3.74 5.90
CA GLN A 204 4.62 -4.86 6.12
C GLN A 204 4.03 -4.93 7.53
N PRO A 205 4.81 -4.74 8.62
CA PRO A 205 4.25 -4.75 9.97
C PRO A 205 3.12 -3.73 10.19
N PHE A 206 3.23 -2.53 9.63
CA PHE A 206 2.15 -1.54 9.70
C PHE A 206 0.96 -1.87 8.81
N LYS A 207 1.17 -2.49 7.65
CA LYS A 207 0.07 -3.03 6.83
C LYS A 207 -0.73 -4.07 7.62
N ASP A 208 -0.05 -4.96 8.32
CA ASP A 208 -0.70 -5.97 9.16
C ASP A 208 -1.50 -5.34 10.32
N MET A 209 -0.99 -4.27 10.93
CA MET A 209 -1.73 -3.51 11.94
C MET A 209 -2.97 -2.81 11.36
N VAL A 210 -2.88 -2.28 10.14
CA VAL A 210 -4.03 -1.66 9.44
C VAL A 210 -5.10 -2.71 9.14
N ASP A 211 -4.69 -3.87 8.64
CA ASP A 211 -5.59 -4.99 8.33
C ASP A 211 -6.29 -5.54 9.58
N ALA A 212 -5.57 -5.59 10.69
CA ALA A 212 -6.09 -6.00 11.99
C ALA A 212 -6.90 -4.88 12.70
N ASN A 213 -7.04 -3.68 12.10
CA ASN A 213 -7.61 -2.48 12.73
C ASN A 213 -6.95 -2.14 14.09
N ALA A 214 -5.66 -2.43 14.21
CA ALA A 214 -4.87 -2.25 15.42
C ALA A 214 -4.17 -0.87 15.51
N ILE A 215 -4.26 -0.05 14.47
CA ILE A 215 -3.66 1.28 14.40
C ILE A 215 -4.68 2.33 13.97
N ASN A 216 -4.56 3.54 14.53
CA ASN A 216 -5.41 4.68 14.18
C ASN A 216 -5.18 5.12 12.72
N LYS A 217 -6.28 5.51 12.03
CA LYS A 217 -6.23 5.93 10.61
C LYS A 217 -5.36 7.16 10.37
N GLY A 218 -5.39 8.15 11.26
CA GLY A 218 -4.53 9.32 11.20
C GLY A 218 -3.07 8.94 11.43
N ALA A 219 -2.79 8.06 12.40
CA ALA A 219 -1.44 7.63 12.71
C ALA A 219 -0.77 6.93 11.52
N TYR A 220 -1.37 5.89 10.94
CA TYR A 220 -0.73 5.21 9.80
C TYR A 220 -0.62 6.13 8.57
N PHE A 221 -1.55 7.06 8.37
CA PHE A 221 -1.47 8.03 7.29
C PHE A 221 -0.20 8.89 7.42
N HIS A 222 0.11 9.40 8.61
CA HIS A 222 1.35 10.15 8.83
C HIS A 222 2.60 9.28 8.70
N ILE A 223 2.59 8.09 9.27
CA ILE A 223 3.71 7.14 9.16
C ILE A 223 4.02 6.79 7.69
N SER A 224 3.00 6.70 6.84
CA SER A 224 3.18 6.36 5.43
C SER A 224 4.00 7.37 4.61
N PHE A 225 4.28 8.55 5.13
CA PHE A 225 5.16 9.55 4.50
C PHE A 225 6.62 9.43 4.95
N MET A 226 6.88 8.68 6.01
CA MET A 226 8.22 8.50 6.54
C MET A 226 9.02 7.48 5.71
N PRO A 227 10.36 7.59 5.64
CA PRO A 227 11.22 6.55 5.08
C PRO A 227 10.96 5.19 5.74
N GLN A 228 11.08 4.11 4.97
CA GLN A 228 10.78 2.75 5.45
C GLN A 228 11.61 2.37 6.69
N GLU A 229 12.86 2.80 6.76
CA GLU A 229 13.74 2.57 7.90
C GLU A 229 13.18 3.22 9.17
N GLN A 230 12.74 4.48 9.08
CA GLN A 230 12.15 5.20 10.21
C GLN A 230 10.80 4.60 10.63
N GLN A 231 10.01 4.11 9.66
CA GLN A 231 8.79 3.37 9.97
C GLN A 231 9.09 2.13 10.84
N LEU A 232 10.17 1.41 10.53
CA LEU A 232 10.59 0.25 11.33
C LEU A 232 11.03 0.65 12.74
N TRP A 233 11.74 1.77 12.92
CA TRP A 233 12.08 2.28 14.26
C TRP A 233 10.83 2.56 15.09
N VAL A 234 9.84 3.23 14.47
CA VAL A 234 8.55 3.49 15.13
C VAL A 234 7.83 2.20 15.46
N PHE A 235 7.77 1.24 14.53
CA PHE A 235 7.11 -0.04 14.75
C PHE A 235 7.74 -0.81 15.92
N HIS A 236 9.08 -0.92 15.96
CA HIS A 236 9.77 -1.63 17.02
C HIS A 236 9.54 -0.95 18.40
N ALA A 237 9.67 0.36 18.48
CA ALA A 237 9.41 1.07 19.71
C ALA A 237 7.96 0.90 20.20
N VAL A 238 6.97 1.05 19.30
CA VAL A 238 5.55 0.89 19.63
C VAL A 238 5.24 -0.54 20.11
N ASN A 239 5.83 -1.54 19.44
CA ASN A 239 5.61 -2.95 19.78
C ASN A 239 6.31 -3.34 21.10
N ASP A 240 7.57 -2.94 21.28
CA ASP A 240 8.37 -3.25 22.47
C ASP A 240 7.75 -2.69 23.74
N TYR A 241 7.16 -1.50 23.67
CA TYR A 241 6.50 -0.84 24.82
C TYR A 241 4.99 -1.10 24.91
N GLY A 242 4.39 -1.83 23.94
CA GLY A 242 2.94 -2.05 23.88
C GLY A 242 2.12 -0.76 23.72
N TYR A 243 2.71 0.27 23.13
CA TYR A 243 2.12 1.60 23.02
C TYR A 243 1.19 1.71 21.79
N LYS A 244 0.01 2.31 21.98
CA LYS A 244 -0.88 2.62 20.86
C LYS A 244 -0.60 4.03 20.35
N ILE A 245 0.09 4.12 19.21
CA ILE A 245 0.48 5.40 18.63
C ILE A 245 -0.75 6.24 18.23
N SER A 246 -0.78 7.49 18.69
CA SER A 246 -1.79 8.47 18.31
C SER A 246 -1.42 9.19 17.00
N GLU A 247 -2.41 9.87 16.42
CA GLU A 247 -2.19 10.69 15.21
C GLU A 247 -1.17 11.82 15.47
N GLU A 248 -1.25 12.46 16.65
CA GLU A 248 -0.38 13.57 17.02
C GLU A 248 1.09 13.13 17.12
N ILE A 249 1.34 11.95 17.70
CA ILE A 249 2.70 11.40 17.83
C ILE A 249 3.24 10.94 16.47
N ALA A 250 2.42 10.29 15.65
CA ALA A 250 2.80 9.92 14.30
C ALA A 250 3.13 11.15 13.43
N LYS A 251 2.35 12.23 13.60
CA LYS A 251 2.61 13.51 12.94
C LYS A 251 3.91 14.14 13.45
N LEU A 252 4.16 14.10 14.74
CA LEU A 252 5.40 14.61 15.34
C LEU A 252 6.63 13.91 14.74
N PHE A 253 6.61 12.58 14.65
CA PHE A 253 7.71 11.81 14.06
C PHE A 253 7.92 12.16 12.59
N ARG A 254 6.84 12.25 11.80
CA ARG A 254 6.92 12.66 10.39
C ARG A 254 7.53 14.06 10.25
N ASP A 255 7.06 15.03 11.03
CA ASP A 255 7.50 16.43 10.96
C ASP A 255 8.95 16.62 11.45
N SER A 256 9.50 15.61 12.12
CA SER A 256 10.89 15.57 12.62
C SER A 256 11.82 14.69 11.77
N GLU A 257 11.42 14.30 10.57
CA GLU A 257 12.11 13.30 9.71
C GLU A 257 13.61 13.54 9.59
N GLU A 258 14.05 14.79 9.36
CA GLU A 258 15.47 15.13 9.18
C GLU A 258 16.33 14.90 10.45
N THR A 259 15.71 14.95 11.63
CA THR A 259 16.40 14.82 12.93
C THR A 259 16.03 13.54 13.68
N LEU A 260 15.11 12.75 13.13
CA LEU A 260 14.60 11.54 13.77
C LEU A 260 15.66 10.43 13.73
N THR A 261 15.98 9.90 14.89
CA THR A 261 16.83 8.71 15.05
C THR A 261 16.07 7.63 15.81
N GLU A 262 16.51 6.38 15.70
CA GLU A 262 15.90 5.26 16.42
C GLU A 262 15.86 5.53 17.93
N GLN A 263 16.93 6.11 18.48
CA GLN A 263 17.01 6.44 19.92
C GLN A 263 15.96 7.48 20.31
N VAL A 264 15.77 8.54 19.50
CA VAL A 264 14.76 9.58 19.76
C VAL A 264 13.34 8.98 19.75
N VAL A 265 13.06 8.06 18.81
CA VAL A 265 11.77 7.36 18.76
C VAL A 265 11.55 6.54 20.02
N ARG A 266 12.55 5.73 20.44
CA ARG A 266 12.49 4.89 21.65
C ARG A 266 12.30 5.72 22.91
N ASP A 267 13.11 6.77 23.10
CA ASP A 267 13.01 7.66 24.25
C ASP A 267 11.64 8.34 24.33
N THR A 268 11.13 8.79 23.17
CA THR A 268 9.80 9.43 23.11
C THR A 268 8.69 8.46 23.51
N VAL A 269 8.71 7.22 23.01
CA VAL A 269 7.70 6.21 23.35
C VAL A 269 7.83 5.78 24.82
N ASP A 270 9.06 5.60 25.33
CA ASP A 270 9.31 5.28 26.73
C ASP A 270 8.77 6.37 27.68
N ASP A 271 9.05 7.64 27.37
CA ASP A 271 8.54 8.79 28.12
C ASP A 271 6.99 8.85 28.13
N LEU A 272 6.34 8.48 27.02
CA LEU A 272 4.88 8.43 26.92
C LEU A 272 4.29 7.30 27.77
N VAL A 273 4.91 6.13 27.75
CA VAL A 273 4.45 4.95 28.50
C VAL A 273 4.64 5.15 30.00
N ASN A 274 5.78 5.73 30.41
CA ASN A 274 6.12 5.93 31.82
C ASN A 274 5.46 7.18 32.43
N GLY A 275 4.57 7.86 31.70
CA GLY A 275 3.84 9.04 32.18
C GLY A 275 4.73 10.26 32.45
N LYS A 276 5.97 10.25 31.98
CA LYS A 276 6.82 11.43 31.99
C LYS A 276 6.17 12.40 30.99
N LYS A 277 5.78 13.62 31.46
CA LYS A 277 5.37 14.67 30.57
C LYS A 277 6.49 14.87 29.57
N THR A 278 6.27 14.52 28.32
CA THR A 278 7.19 14.85 27.24
C THR A 278 7.37 16.37 27.27
N GLU A 279 8.48 16.85 27.78
CA GLU A 279 8.92 18.17 27.39
C GLU A 279 8.96 18.12 25.88
N LYS A 280 8.17 19.00 25.25
CA LYS A 280 8.14 19.09 23.80
C LYS A 280 9.57 19.40 23.35
N LYS A 281 10.36 18.36 23.04
CA LYS A 281 11.75 18.50 22.53
C LYS A 281 11.78 19.31 21.24
N PHE A 282 10.61 19.48 20.59
CA PHE A 282 10.43 20.30 19.41
C PHE A 282 9.26 21.27 19.62
N GLN A 283 9.55 22.49 20.00
CA GLN A 283 8.58 23.59 19.97
C GLN A 283 8.76 24.35 18.66
N SER A 284 7.77 24.28 17.77
CA SER A 284 7.75 25.19 16.63
C SER A 284 7.24 26.56 17.04
N VAL A 285 8.04 27.58 16.87
CA VAL A 285 7.60 28.96 17.02
C VAL A 285 7.10 29.45 15.67
N LYS A 286 5.78 29.65 15.53
CA LYS A 286 5.22 30.28 14.33
C LYS A 286 5.43 31.79 14.40
N LEU A 287 6.28 32.30 13.52
CA LEU A 287 6.38 33.73 13.30
C LEU A 287 5.15 34.26 12.56
N GLN A 288 4.59 35.38 12.98
CA GLN A 288 3.53 36.06 12.23
C GLN A 288 4.06 36.42 10.84
N THR A 289 3.22 36.32 9.81
CA THR A 289 3.59 36.61 8.41
C THR A 289 4.25 37.98 8.25
N VAL A 290 3.78 38.97 8.98
CA VAL A 290 4.33 40.36 8.97
C VAL A 290 5.78 40.37 9.50
N VAL A 291 6.08 39.59 10.54
CA VAL A 291 7.42 39.48 11.11
C VAL A 291 8.35 38.73 10.16
N TYR A 292 7.87 37.64 9.59
CA TYR A 292 8.65 36.87 8.62
C TYR A 292 8.97 37.71 7.36
N GLN A 293 7.97 38.39 6.79
CA GLN A 293 8.19 39.25 5.63
C GLN A 293 9.11 40.44 5.89
N ARG A 294 9.12 40.95 7.14
CA ARG A 294 9.99 42.09 7.50
C ARG A 294 11.46 41.71 7.56
N TYR A 295 11.79 40.52 8.06
CA TYR A 295 13.17 40.14 8.37
C TYR A 295 13.73 39.00 7.51
N PHE A 296 12.89 38.19 6.87
CA PHE A 296 13.29 36.97 6.17
C PHE A 296 12.78 36.86 4.74
N ARG A 297 12.31 37.98 4.14
CA ARG A 297 11.70 37.98 2.81
C ARG A 297 12.59 37.38 1.72
N GLU A 298 13.91 37.55 1.82
CA GLU A 298 14.92 37.11 0.85
C GLU A 298 15.88 36.06 1.43
N VAL A 299 15.49 35.43 2.54
CA VAL A 299 16.33 34.46 3.27
C VAL A 299 15.72 33.09 3.11
N GLU A 300 16.54 32.11 2.75
CA GLU A 300 16.11 30.71 2.70
C GLU A 300 15.65 30.22 4.09
N PRO A 301 14.61 29.35 4.18
CA PRO A 301 14.05 28.92 5.45
C PRO A 301 15.07 28.31 6.40
N LYS A 302 16.06 27.55 5.90
CA LYS A 302 17.15 26.97 6.71
C LYS A 302 18.07 28.03 7.30
N GLU A 303 18.35 29.08 6.56
CA GLU A 303 19.19 30.20 6.98
C GLU A 303 18.45 31.09 7.98
N ALA A 304 17.15 31.26 7.84
CA ALA A 304 16.32 32.00 8.77
C ALA A 304 16.36 31.39 10.18
N VAL A 305 16.37 30.05 10.30
CA VAL A 305 16.50 29.34 11.59
C VAL A 305 17.83 29.70 12.26
N SER A 306 18.94 29.61 11.52
CA SER A 306 20.29 29.93 12.04
C SER A 306 20.41 31.41 12.47
N ILE A 307 19.78 32.33 11.76
CA ILE A 307 19.75 33.76 12.14
C ILE A 307 18.97 33.95 13.43
N ILE A 308 17.85 33.26 13.59
CA ILE A 308 17.02 33.33 14.83
C ILE A 308 17.82 32.76 16.01
N GLU A 309 18.50 31.64 15.86
CA GLU A 309 19.32 31.03 16.93
C GLU A 309 20.42 32.02 17.40
N LYS A 310 21.18 32.57 16.46
CA LYS A 310 22.21 33.56 16.77
C LYS A 310 21.66 34.81 17.46
N ALA A 311 20.50 35.31 16.99
CA ALA A 311 19.86 36.45 17.61
C ALA A 311 19.39 36.16 19.05
N LEU A 312 18.88 34.96 19.32
CA LEU A 312 18.49 34.55 20.64
C LEU A 312 19.71 34.35 21.56
N GLU A 313 20.79 33.74 21.07
CA GLU A 313 22.05 33.64 21.81
C GLU A 313 22.58 35.01 22.21
N MET A 314 22.64 35.97 21.27
CA MET A 314 23.05 37.35 21.58
C MET A 314 22.14 38.01 22.64
N TYR A 315 20.83 37.83 22.51
CA TYR A 315 19.86 38.43 23.43
C TYR A 315 19.99 37.88 24.87
N PHE A 316 20.18 36.57 25.03
CA PHE A 316 20.32 35.95 26.35
C PHE A 316 21.75 36.02 26.94
N THR A 317 22.78 36.24 26.13
CA THR A 317 24.16 36.44 26.59
C THR A 317 24.41 37.89 27.04
N THR A 318 23.58 38.83 26.60
CA THR A 318 23.73 40.26 26.95
C THR A 318 22.87 40.67 28.15
N LYS A 319 22.10 39.75 28.75
CA LYS A 319 21.34 39.87 29.97
C LYS A 319 22.06 39.22 31.14
#